data_4553623b15560574afa380df7614250a
#
_entry.id   4553623b15560574afa380df7614250a
#
_cell.length_a   1.000
_cell.length_b   1.000
_cell.length_c   1.000
_cell.angle_alpha   90.00
_cell.angle_beta   90.00
_cell.angle_gamma   90.00
#
_symmetry.space_group_name_H-M   'P 1'
#
loop_
_entity.id
_entity.type
_entity.pdbx_description
1 polymer ?
#
loop_
_entity_poly.entity_id
_entity_poly.type
_entity_poly.pdbx_seq_one_letter_code
_entity_poly.pdbx_strand_id
1 'polypeptide(L)'
;VVHIAVAVIARLVFEALQRHINEKGHALPTVLVLEEAHNFVRRDTDAGANAQATDLCRQAFEKIAREGRKFGLGLVLASQRPSELSPTVLAQCNSFLLHRIVNDVDQNLVRRLVPDALGGLLGELPTLPSQQAILLGWAVPTPVLLKVRDLPKPQCPRSHDPKFWDTWLGNSGAQPDWAAIAASWENSAVDSNQSEDTDGGCQN
;
A
#
# COMPACT_ATOMS: atom_id res chain seq x y z
N VAL A 1 -13.49 -0.01 9.67
CA VAL A 1 -13.46 1.46 9.75
C VAL A 1 -12.47 2.06 8.76
N VAL A 2 -11.20 1.63 8.71
CA VAL A 2 -10.14 2.22 7.86
C VAL A 2 -10.51 2.17 6.36
N HIS A 3 -11.00 1.06 5.84
CA HIS A 3 -11.40 0.91 4.42
C HIS A 3 -12.47 1.92 4.02
N ILE A 4 -13.47 2.13 4.88
CA ILE A 4 -14.53 3.11 4.62
C ILE A 4 -13.96 4.53 4.60
N ALA A 5 -13.10 4.87 5.56
CA ALA A 5 -12.47 6.19 5.62
C ALA A 5 -11.64 6.46 4.35
N VAL A 6 -10.81 5.49 3.93
CA VAL A 6 -10.00 5.60 2.71
C VAL A 6 -10.88 5.73 1.46
N ALA A 7 -11.95 4.94 1.36
CA ALA A 7 -12.90 5.02 0.25
C ALA A 7 -13.60 6.39 0.18
N VAL A 8 -14.03 6.92 1.33
CA VAL A 8 -14.70 8.23 1.41
C VAL A 8 -13.74 9.35 1.02
N ILE A 9 -12.51 9.36 1.57
CA ILE A 9 -11.50 10.37 1.23
C ILE A 9 -11.19 10.35 -0.27
N ALA A 10 -10.90 9.17 -0.83
CA ALA A 10 -10.61 9.02 -2.25
C ALA A 10 -11.76 9.52 -3.13
N ARG A 11 -13.00 9.19 -2.76
CA ARG A 11 -14.21 9.65 -3.44
C ARG A 11 -14.41 11.16 -3.35
N LEU A 12 -14.23 11.74 -2.16
CA LEU A 12 -14.36 13.19 -1.98
C LEU A 12 -13.33 13.97 -2.80
N VAL A 13 -12.07 13.51 -2.82
CA VAL A 13 -11.02 14.11 -3.67
C VAL A 13 -11.44 14.03 -5.14
N PHE A 14 -11.89 12.87 -5.60
CA PHE A 14 -12.32 12.70 -6.98
C PHE A 14 -13.51 13.60 -7.34
N GLU A 15 -14.55 13.66 -6.51
CA GLU A 15 -15.71 14.53 -6.71
C GLU A 15 -15.33 16.03 -6.69
N ALA A 16 -14.41 16.43 -5.81
CA ALA A 16 -13.92 17.80 -5.75
C ALA A 16 -13.22 18.21 -7.06
N LEU A 17 -12.39 17.31 -7.62
CA LEU A 17 -11.72 17.55 -8.90
C LEU A 17 -12.69 17.62 -10.07
N GLN A 18 -13.74 16.80 -10.07
CA GLN A 18 -14.82 16.87 -11.07
C GLN A 18 -15.53 18.22 -11.01
N ARG A 19 -15.89 18.69 -9.81
CA ARG A 19 -16.52 20.02 -9.63
C ARG A 19 -15.58 21.14 -10.06
N HIS A 20 -14.32 21.06 -9.71
CA HIS A 20 -13.32 22.06 -10.09
C HIS A 20 -13.22 22.23 -11.60
N ILE A 21 -13.19 21.15 -12.39
CA ILE A 21 -13.16 21.24 -13.85
C ILE A 21 -14.45 21.87 -14.38
N ASN A 22 -15.61 21.48 -13.85
CA ASN A 22 -16.89 22.02 -14.29
C ASN A 22 -17.02 23.52 -14.02
N GLU A 23 -16.44 24.01 -12.91
CA GLU A 23 -16.52 25.42 -12.52
C GLU A 23 -15.42 26.27 -13.17
N LYS A 24 -14.20 25.74 -13.29
CA LYS A 24 -13.02 26.51 -13.73
C LYS A 24 -12.60 26.22 -15.17
N GLY A 25 -13.11 25.16 -15.79
CA GLY A 25 -12.78 24.79 -17.17
C GLY A 25 -11.39 24.19 -17.37
N HIS A 26 -10.61 23.95 -16.30
CA HIS A 26 -9.27 23.36 -16.37
C HIS A 26 -9.04 22.36 -15.24
N ALA A 27 -8.20 21.35 -15.50
CA ALA A 27 -7.86 20.34 -14.50
C ALA A 27 -6.88 20.90 -13.46
N LEU A 28 -7.03 20.47 -12.21
CA LEU A 28 -6.05 20.63 -11.17
C LEU A 28 -5.21 19.33 -11.08
N PRO A 29 -3.94 19.32 -11.55
CA PRO A 29 -3.12 18.12 -11.50
C PRO A 29 -2.93 17.65 -10.07
N THR A 30 -3.42 16.47 -9.78
CA THR A 30 -3.40 15.87 -8.45
C THR A 30 -2.93 14.43 -8.56
N VAL A 31 -2.09 13.98 -7.63
CA VAL A 31 -1.63 12.59 -7.55
C VAL A 31 -2.07 12.00 -6.22
N LEU A 32 -2.81 10.91 -6.27
CA LEU A 32 -3.19 10.11 -5.11
C LEU A 32 -2.25 8.91 -5.02
N VAL A 33 -1.51 8.82 -3.93
CA VAL A 33 -0.59 7.71 -3.66
C VAL A 33 -1.23 6.79 -2.62
N LEU A 34 -1.35 5.52 -2.95
CA LEU A 34 -1.88 4.48 -2.07
C LEU A 34 -0.76 3.49 -1.74
N GLU A 35 -0.23 3.61 -0.53
CA GLU A 35 0.74 2.68 0.03
C GLU A 35 0.06 1.40 0.52
N GLU A 36 0.75 0.27 0.43
CA GLU A 36 0.24 -1.06 0.75
C GLU A 36 -1.15 -1.32 0.10
N ALA A 37 -1.24 -0.96 -1.19
CA ALA A 37 -2.49 -0.94 -1.95
C ALA A 37 -3.26 -2.27 -1.92
N HIS A 38 -2.57 -3.40 -1.72
CA HIS A 38 -3.18 -4.72 -1.58
C HIS A 38 -4.15 -4.82 -0.38
N ASN A 39 -4.03 -3.94 0.62
CA ASN A 39 -4.98 -3.90 1.72
C ASN A 39 -6.32 -3.26 1.33
N PHE A 40 -6.34 -2.35 0.34
CA PHE A 40 -7.49 -1.51 0.01
C PHE A 40 -8.14 -1.88 -1.32
N VAL A 41 -7.35 -2.37 -2.27
CA VAL A 41 -7.77 -2.64 -3.66
C VAL A 41 -7.56 -4.12 -3.97
N ARG A 42 -8.10 -5.00 -3.13
CA ARG A 42 -7.92 -6.45 -3.25
C ARG A 42 -8.68 -7.03 -4.44
N ARG A 43 -8.11 -8.10 -5.00
CA ARG A 43 -8.71 -8.91 -6.06
C ARG A 43 -9.98 -9.61 -5.58
N ASP A 44 -9.89 -10.28 -4.45
CA ASP A 44 -10.97 -11.07 -3.87
C ASP A 44 -11.51 -10.37 -2.61
N THR A 45 -12.82 -10.32 -2.47
CA THR A 45 -13.46 -9.87 -1.26
C THR A 45 -13.65 -11.07 -0.35
N ASP A 46 -13.01 -11.05 0.82
CA ASP A 46 -13.24 -12.06 1.85
C ASP A 46 -14.72 -12.05 2.25
N ALA A 47 -15.33 -13.23 2.40
CA ALA A 47 -16.71 -13.40 2.83
C ALA A 47 -16.88 -13.15 4.34
N GLY A 48 -16.29 -12.08 4.87
CA GLY A 48 -16.30 -11.72 6.30
C GLY A 48 -17.09 -10.44 6.59
N ALA A 49 -17.22 -10.11 7.86
CA ALA A 49 -17.95 -8.93 8.36
C ALA A 49 -17.47 -7.58 7.74
N ASN A 50 -16.27 -7.54 7.17
CA ASN A 50 -15.70 -6.36 6.51
C ASN A 50 -15.79 -6.40 4.97
N ALA A 51 -16.40 -7.43 4.37
CA ALA A 51 -16.45 -7.62 2.92
C ALA A 51 -17.05 -6.41 2.19
N GLN A 52 -18.14 -5.86 2.70
CA GLN A 52 -18.79 -4.70 2.09
C GLN A 52 -17.89 -3.43 2.10
N ALA A 53 -17.17 -3.20 3.20
CA ALA A 53 -16.27 -2.05 3.32
C ALA A 53 -15.08 -2.16 2.36
N THR A 54 -14.53 -3.36 2.23
CA THR A 54 -13.43 -3.65 1.29
C THR A 54 -13.89 -3.51 -0.15
N ASP A 55 -15.08 -4.00 -0.47
CA ASP A 55 -15.66 -3.92 -1.82
C ASP A 55 -15.97 -2.47 -2.22
N LEU A 56 -16.53 -1.66 -1.33
CA LEU A 56 -16.74 -0.22 -1.55
C LEU A 56 -15.43 0.51 -1.81
N CYS A 57 -14.38 0.18 -1.05
CA CYS A 57 -13.06 0.76 -1.24
C CYS A 57 -12.49 0.39 -2.63
N ARG A 58 -12.53 -0.89 -2.98
CA ARG A 58 -12.10 -1.40 -4.29
C ARG A 58 -12.84 -0.70 -5.43
N GLN A 59 -14.17 -0.60 -5.36
CA GLN A 59 -14.99 0.06 -6.39
C GLN A 59 -14.64 1.54 -6.55
N ALA A 60 -14.37 2.26 -5.46
CA ALA A 60 -13.94 3.65 -5.52
C ALA A 60 -12.62 3.81 -6.29
N PHE A 61 -11.62 2.98 -5.99
CA PHE A 61 -10.33 3.02 -6.70
C PHE A 61 -10.40 2.52 -8.13
N GLU A 62 -11.23 1.51 -8.43
CA GLU A 62 -11.48 1.06 -9.80
C GLU A 62 -12.10 2.18 -10.65
N LYS A 63 -13.02 2.97 -10.09
CA LYS A 63 -13.58 4.14 -10.75
C LYS A 63 -12.52 5.21 -10.98
N ILE A 64 -11.72 5.53 -9.98
CA ILE A 64 -10.64 6.51 -10.09
C ILE A 64 -9.62 6.06 -11.14
N ALA A 65 -9.22 4.79 -11.16
CA ALA A 65 -8.28 4.25 -12.14
C ALA A 65 -8.78 4.40 -13.59
N ARG A 66 -10.07 4.17 -13.82
CA ARG A 66 -10.69 4.31 -15.16
C ARG A 66 -10.90 5.76 -15.60
N GLU A 67 -11.29 6.63 -14.68
CA GLU A 67 -11.83 7.95 -15.02
C GLU A 67 -10.95 9.11 -14.54
N GLY A 68 -10.09 8.89 -13.55
CA GLY A 68 -9.32 9.95 -12.87
C GLY A 68 -8.54 10.84 -13.82
N ARG A 69 -7.94 10.25 -14.85
CA ARG A 69 -7.17 10.99 -15.86
C ARG A 69 -7.95 12.15 -16.51
N LYS A 70 -9.27 11.98 -16.72
CA LYS A 70 -10.13 13.01 -17.32
C LYS A 70 -10.23 14.26 -16.43
N PHE A 71 -10.01 14.09 -15.14
CA PHE A 71 -10.14 15.12 -14.12
C PHE A 71 -8.80 15.55 -13.52
N GLY A 72 -7.69 15.18 -14.17
CA GLY A 72 -6.35 15.52 -13.72
C GLY A 72 -5.87 14.70 -12.51
N LEU A 73 -6.58 13.61 -12.15
CA LEU A 73 -6.20 12.74 -11.04
C LEU A 73 -5.36 11.57 -11.53
N GLY A 74 -4.08 11.55 -11.15
CA GLY A 74 -3.18 10.41 -11.28
C GLY A 74 -3.28 9.50 -10.05
N LEU A 75 -3.20 8.18 -10.26
CA LEU A 75 -3.18 7.19 -9.20
C LEU A 75 -1.84 6.47 -9.20
N VAL A 76 -1.18 6.44 -8.06
CA VAL A 76 0.04 5.66 -7.81
C VAL A 76 -0.28 4.60 -6.76
N LEU A 77 0.01 3.36 -7.09
CA LEU A 77 -0.18 2.21 -6.19
C LEU A 77 1.18 1.63 -5.83
N ALA A 78 1.48 1.55 -4.55
CA ALA A 78 2.63 0.82 -4.05
C ALA A 78 2.16 -0.44 -3.32
N SER A 79 2.75 -1.59 -3.66
CA SER A 79 2.39 -2.87 -3.06
C SER A 79 3.54 -3.86 -3.11
N GLN A 80 3.68 -4.64 -2.06
CA GLN A 80 4.59 -5.78 -2.00
C GLN A 80 3.94 -7.07 -2.54
N ARG A 81 2.62 -7.04 -2.81
CA ARG A 81 1.82 -8.20 -3.24
C ARG A 81 0.96 -7.84 -4.45
N PRO A 82 1.58 -7.64 -5.62
CA PRO A 82 0.83 -7.24 -6.80
C PRO A 82 -0.24 -8.25 -7.24
N SER A 83 -0.05 -9.54 -6.97
CA SER A 83 -1.04 -10.59 -7.30
C SER A 83 -2.34 -10.50 -6.50
N GLU A 84 -2.34 -9.83 -5.36
CA GLU A 84 -3.53 -9.59 -4.54
C GLU A 84 -4.33 -8.37 -5.01
N LEU A 85 -3.78 -7.53 -5.88
CA LEU A 85 -4.45 -6.33 -6.38
C LEU A 85 -5.57 -6.67 -7.40
N SER A 86 -6.58 -5.81 -7.45
CA SER A 86 -7.66 -5.89 -8.44
C SER A 86 -7.11 -5.89 -9.86
N PRO A 87 -7.43 -6.92 -10.68
CA PRO A 87 -7.03 -6.97 -12.08
C PRO A 87 -7.53 -5.76 -12.89
N THR A 88 -8.70 -5.24 -12.53
CA THR A 88 -9.29 -4.06 -13.16
C THR A 88 -8.40 -2.83 -12.96
N VAL A 89 -7.88 -2.62 -11.74
CA VAL A 89 -6.99 -1.50 -11.45
C VAL A 89 -5.63 -1.68 -12.10
N LEU A 90 -5.06 -2.88 -12.02
CA LEU A 90 -3.78 -3.20 -12.66
C LEU A 90 -3.82 -2.98 -14.19
N ALA A 91 -4.93 -3.34 -14.84
CA ALA A 91 -5.11 -3.12 -16.28
C ALA A 91 -5.17 -1.64 -16.68
N GLN A 92 -5.41 -0.72 -15.74
CA GLN A 92 -5.39 0.73 -15.97
C GLN A 92 -4.02 1.35 -15.67
N CYS A 93 -3.09 0.61 -15.06
CA CYS A 93 -1.73 1.06 -14.84
C CYS A 93 -0.96 1.09 -16.16
N ASN A 94 -0.46 2.26 -16.53
CA ASN A 94 0.25 2.47 -17.79
C ASN A 94 1.78 2.38 -17.64
N SER A 95 2.28 2.45 -16.42
CA SER A 95 3.71 2.40 -16.10
C SER A 95 3.94 1.60 -14.83
N PHE A 96 5.04 0.86 -14.80
CA PHE A 96 5.40 0.01 -13.67
C PHE A 96 6.85 0.26 -13.28
N LEU A 97 7.07 0.47 -11.99
CA LEU A 97 8.38 0.48 -11.37
C LEU A 97 8.51 -0.79 -10.52
N LEU A 98 9.29 -1.73 -10.98
CA LEU A 98 9.41 -3.07 -10.42
C LEU A 98 10.73 -3.20 -9.66
N HIS A 99 10.66 -3.35 -8.35
CA HIS A 99 11.77 -3.77 -7.52
C HIS A 99 11.89 -5.30 -7.50
N ARG A 100 12.82 -5.84 -6.74
CA ARG A 100 13.01 -7.28 -6.62
C ARG A 100 11.73 -7.99 -6.20
N ILE A 101 11.31 -8.98 -6.98
CA ILE A 101 10.15 -9.84 -6.72
C ILE A 101 10.63 -11.29 -6.71
N VAL A 102 10.50 -11.96 -5.57
CA VAL A 102 10.95 -13.35 -5.38
C VAL A 102 9.80 -14.34 -5.56
N ASN A 103 8.58 -13.96 -5.23
CA ASN A 103 7.41 -14.83 -5.32
C ASN A 103 7.03 -15.10 -6.79
N ASP A 104 6.92 -16.38 -7.15
CA ASP A 104 6.59 -16.82 -8.52
C ASP A 104 5.21 -16.37 -9.00
N VAL A 105 4.23 -16.28 -8.10
CA VAL A 105 2.86 -15.84 -8.45
C VAL A 105 2.90 -14.38 -8.90
N ASP A 106 3.63 -13.54 -8.18
CA ASP A 106 3.79 -12.12 -8.49
C ASP A 106 4.63 -11.91 -9.75
N GLN A 107 5.70 -12.69 -9.94
CA GLN A 107 6.48 -12.67 -11.19
C GLN A 107 5.64 -13.04 -12.41
N ASN A 108 4.83 -14.10 -12.31
CA ASN A 108 3.94 -14.53 -13.38
C ASN A 108 2.87 -13.50 -13.71
N LEU A 109 2.36 -12.78 -12.71
CA LEU A 109 1.46 -11.66 -12.96
C LEU A 109 2.16 -10.57 -13.77
N VAL A 110 3.34 -10.14 -13.33
CA VAL A 110 4.12 -9.08 -14.01
C VAL A 110 4.44 -9.47 -15.45
N ARG A 111 4.84 -10.73 -15.70
CA ARG A 111 5.10 -11.23 -17.05
C ARG A 111 3.88 -11.14 -17.98
N ARG A 112 2.66 -11.30 -17.43
CA ARG A 112 1.41 -11.16 -18.22
C ARG A 112 1.03 -9.71 -18.53
N LEU A 113 1.50 -8.77 -17.73
CA LEU A 113 1.23 -7.33 -17.92
C LEU A 113 2.16 -6.68 -18.95
N VAL A 114 3.22 -7.39 -19.35
CA VAL A 114 4.29 -6.86 -20.19
C VAL A 114 4.40 -7.71 -21.47
N PRO A 115 4.66 -7.09 -22.64
CA PRO A 115 4.86 -7.84 -23.88
C PRO A 115 5.99 -8.87 -23.79
N ASP A 116 5.83 -10.02 -24.45
CA ASP A 116 6.76 -11.17 -24.44
C ASP A 116 8.19 -10.84 -24.84
N ALA A 117 8.38 -9.79 -25.64
CA ALA A 117 9.71 -9.34 -26.08
C ALA A 117 10.67 -8.95 -24.93
N LEU A 118 10.16 -8.80 -23.72
CA LEU A 118 10.90 -8.35 -22.53
C LEU A 118 11.21 -9.48 -21.53
N GLY A 119 10.92 -10.73 -21.91
CA GLY A 119 11.08 -11.90 -21.04
C GLY A 119 12.48 -12.05 -20.43
N GLY A 120 13.53 -11.66 -21.16
CA GLY A 120 14.91 -11.69 -20.65
C GLY A 120 15.13 -10.74 -19.46
N LEU A 121 14.66 -9.50 -19.56
CA LEU A 121 14.81 -8.50 -18.49
C LEU A 121 13.99 -8.84 -17.26
N LEU A 122 12.77 -9.36 -17.44
CA LEU A 122 11.92 -9.80 -16.35
C LEU A 122 12.43 -11.04 -15.63
N GLY A 123 13.27 -11.84 -16.30
CA GLY A 123 13.96 -12.97 -15.67
C GLY A 123 14.92 -12.57 -14.54
N GLU A 124 15.40 -11.32 -14.55
CA GLU A 124 16.30 -10.79 -13.52
C GLU A 124 15.58 -10.28 -12.26
N LEU A 125 14.25 -10.17 -12.28
CA LEU A 125 13.48 -9.65 -11.15
C LEU A 125 13.81 -10.30 -9.79
N PRO A 126 13.99 -11.65 -9.68
CA PRO A 126 14.32 -12.27 -8.38
C PRO A 126 15.70 -11.91 -7.87
N THR A 127 16.62 -11.58 -8.77
CA THR A 127 18.04 -11.35 -8.47
C THR A 127 18.43 -9.88 -8.43
N LEU A 128 17.47 -8.96 -8.63
CA LEU A 128 17.74 -7.53 -8.60
C LEU A 128 18.40 -7.12 -7.27
N PRO A 129 19.55 -6.45 -7.31
CA PRO A 129 20.18 -5.89 -6.13
C PRO A 129 19.30 -4.82 -5.46
N SER A 130 19.58 -4.53 -4.19
CA SER A 130 18.99 -3.39 -3.50
C SER A 130 19.23 -2.10 -4.29
N GLN A 131 18.26 -1.17 -4.25
CA GLN A 131 18.30 0.10 -4.98
C GLN A 131 18.21 -0.03 -6.51
N GLN A 132 18.03 -1.22 -7.06
CA GLN A 132 17.75 -1.37 -8.49
C GLN A 132 16.26 -1.63 -8.72
N ALA A 133 15.78 -1.16 -9.88
CA ALA A 133 14.42 -1.35 -10.31
C ALA A 133 14.33 -1.38 -11.85
N ILE A 134 13.32 -2.05 -12.35
CA ILE A 134 12.97 -2.02 -13.77
C ILE A 134 11.80 -1.05 -13.95
N LEU A 135 11.98 -0.03 -14.79
CA LEU A 135 10.91 0.89 -15.18
C LEU A 135 10.45 0.52 -16.58
N LEU A 136 9.14 0.38 -16.76
CA LEU A 136 8.53 0.04 -18.04
C LEU A 136 7.16 0.69 -18.21
N GLY A 137 6.64 0.68 -19.42
CA GLY A 137 5.37 1.27 -19.80
C GLY A 137 5.50 2.68 -20.37
N TRP A 138 4.48 3.51 -20.23
CA TRP A 138 4.43 4.83 -20.90
C TRP A 138 5.45 5.84 -20.38
N ALA A 139 5.99 5.62 -19.20
CA ALA A 139 7.00 6.51 -18.62
C ALA A 139 8.33 6.50 -19.39
N VAL A 140 8.60 5.44 -20.15
CA VAL A 140 9.86 5.26 -20.90
C VAL A 140 9.58 4.62 -22.27
N PRO A 141 10.33 5.00 -23.32
CA PRO A 141 10.13 4.43 -24.67
C PRO A 141 10.50 2.95 -24.74
N THR A 142 11.43 2.51 -23.91
CA THR A 142 11.86 1.10 -23.76
C THR A 142 12.06 0.79 -22.29
N PRO A 143 11.83 -0.45 -21.83
CA PRO A 143 12.13 -0.83 -20.48
C PRO A 143 13.58 -0.59 -20.12
N VAL A 144 13.80 -0.02 -18.94
CA VAL A 144 15.14 0.35 -18.45
C VAL A 144 15.36 -0.22 -17.05
N LEU A 145 16.56 -0.77 -16.86
CA LEU A 145 17.09 -1.04 -15.53
C LEU A 145 17.67 0.28 -14.99
N LEU A 146 17.20 0.70 -13.83
CA LEU A 146 17.66 1.92 -13.20
C LEU A 146 18.18 1.66 -11.79
N LYS A 147 19.07 2.53 -11.34
CA LYS A 147 19.53 2.56 -9.95
C LYS A 147 18.91 3.77 -9.26
N VAL A 148 18.21 3.51 -8.16
CA VAL A 148 17.66 4.57 -7.31
C VAL A 148 18.82 5.23 -6.56
N ARG A 149 18.85 6.57 -6.56
CA ARG A 149 19.89 7.34 -5.86
C ARG A 149 19.81 7.16 -4.36
N ASP A 150 20.95 7.22 -3.69
CA ASP A 150 21.00 7.29 -2.23
C ASP A 150 20.35 8.58 -1.73
N LEU A 151 19.60 8.46 -0.63
CA LEU A 151 19.03 9.61 0.05
C LEU A 151 20.07 10.26 0.97
N PRO A 152 20.17 11.59 1.00
CA PRO A 152 20.94 12.30 2.03
C PRO A 152 20.46 11.91 3.42
N LYS A 153 21.38 11.78 4.39
CA LYS A 153 21.06 11.37 5.77
C LYS A 153 19.83 12.07 6.41
N PRO A 154 19.62 13.41 6.21
CA PRO A 154 18.46 14.09 6.76
C PRO A 154 17.12 13.64 6.15
N GLN A 155 17.13 13.07 4.94
CA GLN A 155 15.95 12.61 4.19
C GLN A 155 15.72 11.11 4.33
N CYS A 156 16.64 10.39 4.96
CA CYS A 156 16.45 8.95 5.22
C CYS A 156 15.29 8.74 6.20
N PRO A 157 14.42 7.74 5.94
CA PRO A 157 13.41 7.34 6.90
C PRO A 157 14.08 7.05 8.26
N ARG A 158 13.51 7.59 9.33
CA ARG A 158 13.95 7.27 10.70
C ARG A 158 13.30 5.97 11.14
N SER A 159 13.58 4.87 10.46
CA SER A 159 13.23 3.57 10.97
C SER A 159 14.20 3.27 12.12
N HIS A 160 13.68 3.18 13.32
CA HIS A 160 14.43 2.66 14.47
C HIS A 160 14.43 1.13 14.43
N ASP A 161 14.83 0.55 13.31
CA ASP A 161 15.08 -0.88 13.28
C ASP A 161 16.22 -1.15 14.29
N PRO A 162 15.95 -1.93 15.35
CA PRO A 162 17.01 -2.29 16.28
C PRO A 162 18.13 -2.95 15.46
N LYS A 163 19.37 -2.61 15.76
CA LYS A 163 20.51 -3.28 15.15
C LYS A 163 20.47 -4.73 15.63
N PHE A 164 19.78 -5.57 14.86
CA PHE A 164 19.47 -6.95 15.24
C PHE A 164 20.67 -7.70 15.78
N TRP A 165 21.81 -7.64 15.08
CA TRP A 165 23.02 -8.32 15.48
C TRP A 165 23.64 -7.76 16.76
N ASP A 166 23.61 -6.44 16.97
CA ASP A 166 24.12 -5.84 18.20
C ASP A 166 23.25 -6.26 19.40
N THR A 167 21.93 -6.34 19.21
CA THR A 167 21.00 -6.81 20.24
C THR A 167 21.16 -8.31 20.49
N TRP A 168 21.26 -9.11 19.43
CA TRP A 168 21.38 -10.56 19.52
C TRP A 168 22.70 -11.02 20.18
N LEU A 169 23.80 -10.32 19.89
CA LEU A 169 25.10 -10.59 20.47
C LEU A 169 25.29 -10.02 21.90
N GLY A 170 24.25 -9.40 22.46
CA GLY A 170 24.26 -8.82 23.79
C GLY A 170 25.07 -7.52 23.90
N ASN A 171 25.45 -6.90 22.78
CA ASN A 171 26.17 -5.65 22.72
C ASN A 171 25.30 -4.42 23.03
N SER A 172 23.98 -4.55 22.93
CA SER A 172 23.02 -3.54 23.41
C SER A 172 22.71 -3.86 24.87
N GLY A 173 23.20 -3.05 25.79
CA GLY A 173 23.12 -3.29 27.24
C GLY A 173 21.72 -3.22 27.87
N ALA A 174 20.65 -3.31 27.11
CA ALA A 174 19.28 -3.35 27.60
C ALA A 174 18.78 -4.79 27.62
N GLN A 175 18.84 -5.44 28.77
CA GLN A 175 18.05 -6.66 28.98
C GLN A 175 16.61 -6.27 29.25
N PRO A 176 15.62 -6.88 28.55
CA PRO A 176 14.21 -6.61 28.81
C PRO A 176 13.86 -7.05 30.24
N ASP A 177 13.21 -6.18 30.98
CA ASP A 177 12.59 -6.55 32.26
C ASP A 177 11.26 -7.29 31.98
N TRP A 178 11.36 -8.60 31.88
CA TRP A 178 10.21 -9.46 31.60
C TRP A 178 9.13 -9.38 32.69
N ALA A 179 9.52 -9.12 33.94
CA ALA A 179 8.58 -8.98 35.03
C ALA A 179 7.76 -7.68 34.90
N ALA A 180 8.41 -6.57 34.54
CA ALA A 180 7.72 -5.30 34.28
C ALA A 180 6.78 -5.39 33.05
N ILE A 181 7.22 -6.10 32.01
CA ILE A 181 6.40 -6.32 30.79
C ILE A 181 5.16 -7.16 31.14
N ALA A 182 5.32 -8.27 31.88
CA ALA A 182 4.19 -9.11 32.30
C ALA A 182 3.21 -8.34 33.17
N ALA A 183 3.68 -7.59 34.16
CA ALA A 183 2.85 -6.77 35.01
C ALA A 183 2.07 -5.70 34.23
N SER A 184 2.66 -5.11 33.19
CA SER A 184 1.96 -4.14 32.33
C SER A 184 0.82 -4.78 31.53
N TRP A 185 0.96 -6.02 31.09
CA TRP A 185 -0.09 -6.77 30.39
C TRP A 185 -1.23 -7.18 31.31
N GLU A 186 -0.91 -7.64 32.54
CA GLU A 186 -1.92 -7.98 33.54
C GLU A 186 -2.77 -6.76 33.92
N ASN A 187 -2.15 -5.60 34.12
CA ASN A 187 -2.87 -4.36 34.42
C ASN A 187 -3.74 -3.88 33.22
N SER A 188 -3.27 -4.05 31.98
CA SER A 188 -4.07 -3.70 30.79
C SER A 188 -5.30 -4.59 30.61
N ALA A 189 -5.24 -5.86 31.05
CA ALA A 189 -6.36 -6.79 31.00
C ALA A 189 -7.41 -6.49 32.08
N VAL A 190 -7.01 -5.93 33.22
CA VAL A 190 -7.94 -5.53 34.29
C VAL A 190 -8.74 -4.30 33.91
N ASP A 191 -8.13 -3.30 33.27
CA ASP A 191 -8.81 -2.09 32.81
C ASP A 191 -9.85 -2.37 31.70
N SER A 192 -9.61 -3.36 30.85
CA SER A 192 -10.59 -3.77 29.83
C SER A 192 -11.83 -4.47 30.40
N ASN A 193 -11.71 -5.20 31.49
CA ASN A 193 -12.84 -5.87 32.16
C ASN A 193 -13.69 -4.91 33.02
N GLN A 194 -13.14 -3.79 33.49
CA GLN A 194 -13.90 -2.81 34.26
C GLN A 194 -14.77 -1.89 33.40
N SER A 195 -14.52 -1.79 32.11
CA SER A 195 -15.31 -1.00 31.16
C SER A 195 -16.58 -1.71 30.67
N GLU A 196 -16.68 -3.03 30.80
CA GLU A 196 -17.87 -3.81 30.40
C GLU A 196 -18.96 -3.92 31.50
N ASP A 197 -18.61 -3.69 32.76
CA ASP A 197 -19.55 -3.85 33.89
C ASP A 197 -20.36 -2.57 34.26
N THR A 198 -20.14 -1.45 33.54
CA THR A 198 -20.84 -0.19 33.85
C THR A 198 -22.04 0.15 32.96
N ASP A 199 -22.42 -0.71 32.00
CA ASP A 199 -23.57 -0.45 31.10
C ASP A 199 -24.79 -1.35 31.35
N GLY A 200 -24.97 -1.84 32.58
CA GLY A 200 -26.07 -2.69 33.01
C GLY A 200 -26.85 -2.11 34.17
N GLY A 201 -27.58 -1.00 33.98
CA GLY A 201 -28.45 -0.56 35.06
C GLY A 201 -29.15 0.78 34.89
N CYS A 202 -30.23 0.81 34.12
CA CYS A 202 -31.38 1.68 34.39
C CYS A 202 -32.61 1.13 33.68
N GLN A 203 -33.32 0.24 34.38
CA GLN A 203 -34.78 0.05 34.23
C GLN A 203 -35.45 0.96 35.25
N ASN A 204 -36.22 1.92 34.77
CA ASN A 204 -37.59 2.25 35.24
C ASN A 204 -38.19 3.27 34.26
#